data_ce87f204707f047a1b14dab2c124f71a
#
_entry.id   ce87f204707f047a1b14dab2c124f71a
#
_cell.length_a   1.000
_cell.length_b   1.000
_cell.length_c   1.000
_cell.angle_alpha   90.00
_cell.angle_beta   90.00
_cell.angle_gamma   90.00
#
_symmetry.space_group_name_H-M   'P 1'
#
loop_
_entity.id
_entity.type
_entity.pdbx_description
1 polymer ?
#
loop_
_entity_poly.entity_id
_entity_poly.type
_entity_poly.pdbx_seq_one_letter_code
_entity_poly.pdbx_strand_id
1 'polypeptide(L)'
;MPFVKNTAIEESARCLLCLDAPCTKACPSGAQPDRFIRSLRFDNLNGAKAFVKNCADCSAPCMTACTRAKIDRPVEIRQTAEYIASAAKDAEPKVDLSMTFCGLKCENPFFLSSSVVASGYDMCAKALDMGWAGIVYKTIGFAKMNEVSPRFDILNKETTPYIGFKNLEQISDHPLEENLAILK
;
A
#
# COMPACT_ATOMS: atom_id res chain seq x y z
N MET A 1 -13.00 26.10 12.68
CA MET A 1 -14.20 25.27 12.55
C MET A 1 -13.80 23.81 12.53
N PRO A 2 -14.49 22.90 13.24
CA PRO A 2 -14.22 21.48 13.13
C PRO A 2 -14.52 20.98 11.71
N PHE A 3 -13.77 19.98 11.26
CA PHE A 3 -14.02 19.39 9.95
C PHE A 3 -15.36 18.66 9.90
N VAL A 4 -16.01 18.72 8.75
CA VAL A 4 -17.10 17.84 8.36
C VAL A 4 -16.57 16.76 7.39
N LYS A 5 -17.36 15.71 7.14
CA LYS A 5 -16.92 14.55 6.34
C LYS A 5 -16.22 14.95 5.03
N ASN A 6 -16.90 15.77 4.22
CA ASN A 6 -16.35 16.13 2.91
C ASN A 6 -15.04 16.90 3.03
N THR A 7 -15.00 17.89 3.91
CA THR A 7 -13.77 18.68 4.14
C THR A 7 -12.62 17.79 4.63
N ALA A 8 -12.89 16.83 5.50
CA ALA A 8 -11.88 15.92 6.00
C ALA A 8 -11.34 14.96 4.91
N ILE A 9 -12.21 14.49 4.02
CA ILE A 9 -11.82 13.66 2.87
C ILE A 9 -11.01 14.49 1.85
N GLU A 10 -11.47 15.70 1.51
CA GLU A 10 -10.76 16.60 0.60
C GLU A 10 -9.38 16.97 1.13
N GLU A 11 -9.27 17.30 2.41
CA GLU A 11 -7.98 17.56 3.04
C GLU A 11 -7.07 16.33 3.03
N SER A 12 -7.63 15.15 3.27
CA SER A 12 -6.92 13.86 3.18
C SER A 12 -6.42 13.58 1.75
N ALA A 13 -7.16 14.02 0.73
CA ALA A 13 -6.77 13.86 -0.67
C ALA A 13 -5.54 14.70 -1.05
N ARG A 14 -5.20 15.74 -0.28
CA ARG A 14 -3.98 16.53 -0.47
C ARG A 14 -2.71 15.79 -0.03
N CYS A 15 -2.82 14.70 0.71
CA CYS A 15 -1.68 13.92 1.19
C CYS A 15 -0.90 13.32 0.01
N LEU A 16 0.43 13.47 0.03
CA LEU A 16 1.35 12.95 -1.00
C LEU A 16 1.65 11.45 -0.85
N LEU A 17 1.14 10.79 0.18
CA LEU A 17 1.37 9.37 0.47
C LEU A 17 2.85 8.99 0.52
N CYS A 18 3.66 9.81 1.20
CA CYS A 18 5.10 9.63 1.31
C CYS A 18 5.46 8.23 1.85
N LEU A 19 6.42 7.55 1.19
CA LEU A 19 6.87 6.23 1.59
C LEU A 19 7.45 6.23 3.02
N ASP A 20 8.27 7.21 3.35
CA ASP A 20 8.93 7.35 4.66
C ASP A 20 8.13 8.11 5.72
N ALA A 21 6.95 8.59 5.37
CA ALA A 21 5.99 9.28 6.23
C ALA A 21 6.62 10.18 7.32
N PRO A 22 7.22 11.33 6.97
CA PRO A 22 7.88 12.21 7.95
C PRO A 22 6.93 12.66 9.07
N CYS A 23 5.65 12.81 8.76
CA CYS A 23 4.60 13.16 9.73
C CYS A 23 4.43 12.09 10.81
N THR A 24 4.54 10.81 10.46
CA THR A 24 4.46 9.69 11.40
C THR A 24 5.72 9.63 12.28
N LYS A 25 6.90 9.80 11.68
CA LYS A 25 8.17 9.84 12.42
C LYS A 25 8.22 10.99 13.42
N ALA A 26 7.60 12.13 13.12
CA ALA A 26 7.56 13.31 13.97
C ALA A 26 6.48 13.26 15.07
N CYS A 27 5.61 12.26 15.09
CA CYS A 27 4.50 12.21 16.03
C CYS A 27 4.95 11.74 17.43
N PRO A 28 4.89 12.60 18.49
CA PRO A 28 5.35 12.22 19.81
C PRO A 28 4.42 11.22 20.52
N SER A 29 3.15 11.17 20.14
CA SER A 29 2.16 10.26 20.73
C SER A 29 2.09 8.88 20.04
N GLY A 30 2.91 8.65 19.00
CA GLY A 30 2.91 7.41 18.27
C GLY A 30 1.66 7.19 17.39
N ALA A 31 0.93 8.26 17.06
CA ALA A 31 -0.09 8.19 16.03
C ALA A 31 0.56 7.95 14.66
N GLN A 32 -0.22 7.43 13.72
CA GLN A 32 0.25 7.14 12.37
C GLN A 32 -0.53 7.98 11.33
N PRO A 33 -0.17 9.28 11.17
CA PRO A 33 -0.86 10.18 10.26
C PRO A 33 -0.97 9.67 8.82
N ASP A 34 0.08 9.05 8.31
CA ASP A 34 0.08 8.45 6.97
C ASP A 34 -1.02 7.41 6.80
N ARG A 35 -1.28 6.59 7.83
CA ARG A 35 -2.28 5.52 7.80
C ARG A 35 -3.69 6.05 7.99
N PHE A 36 -3.93 6.89 9.00
CA PHE A 36 -5.29 7.39 9.20
C PHE A 36 -5.75 8.33 8.07
N ILE A 37 -4.85 9.15 7.52
CA ILE A 37 -5.17 10.00 6.36
C ILE A 37 -5.48 9.14 5.13
N ARG A 38 -4.67 8.10 4.87
CA ARG A 38 -4.93 7.17 3.77
C ARG A 38 -6.27 6.47 3.92
N SER A 39 -6.58 5.97 5.12
CA SER A 39 -7.86 5.31 5.39
C SER A 39 -9.05 6.26 5.17
N LEU A 40 -8.96 7.48 5.69
CA LEU A 40 -10.02 8.47 5.52
C LEU A 40 -10.19 8.91 4.07
N ARG A 41 -9.11 9.04 3.32
CA ARG A 41 -9.15 9.35 1.89
C ARG A 41 -10.00 8.37 1.08
N PHE A 42 -10.04 7.10 1.52
CA PHE A 42 -10.85 6.04 0.91
C PHE A 42 -12.18 5.80 1.67
N ASP A 43 -12.66 6.80 2.41
CA ASP A 43 -13.89 6.76 3.20
C ASP A 43 -13.95 5.62 4.24
N ASN A 44 -12.79 5.11 4.66
CA ASN A 44 -12.69 4.13 5.73
C ASN A 44 -12.45 4.82 7.09
N LEU A 45 -13.50 5.48 7.61
CA LEU A 45 -13.44 6.25 8.84
C LEU A 45 -13.13 5.37 10.07
N ASN A 46 -13.76 4.22 10.16
CA ASN A 46 -13.55 3.31 11.30
C ASN A 46 -12.15 2.70 11.29
N GLY A 47 -11.64 2.33 10.12
CA GLY A 47 -10.24 1.88 9.97
C GLY A 47 -9.22 2.98 10.29
N ALA A 48 -9.55 4.24 10.01
CA ALA A 48 -8.70 5.37 10.35
C ALA A 48 -8.53 5.53 11.87
N LYS A 49 -9.59 5.28 12.65
CA LYS A 49 -9.58 5.43 14.12
C LYS A 49 -8.49 4.63 14.81
N ALA A 50 -8.16 3.45 14.31
CA ALA A 50 -7.13 2.59 14.88
C ALA A 50 -5.74 3.24 14.94
N PHE A 51 -5.47 4.20 14.05
CA PHE A 51 -4.19 4.87 13.90
C PHE A 51 -4.13 6.27 14.52
N VAL A 52 -5.26 6.77 15.04
CA VAL A 52 -5.33 8.06 15.74
C VAL A 52 -4.96 7.87 17.21
N LYS A 53 -4.24 8.83 17.76
CA LYS A 53 -3.97 8.98 19.18
C LYS A 53 -4.42 10.37 19.63
N ASN A 54 -4.36 10.64 20.94
CA ASN A 54 -4.74 11.96 21.46
C ASN A 54 -3.83 13.06 20.85
N CYS A 55 -4.46 14.02 20.17
CA CYS A 55 -3.81 15.18 19.56
C CYS A 55 -4.20 16.52 20.22
N ALA A 56 -5.04 16.51 21.25
CA ALA A 56 -5.64 17.72 21.79
C ALA A 56 -4.59 18.77 22.25
N ASP A 57 -3.61 18.34 23.03
CA ASP A 57 -2.58 19.22 23.61
C ASP A 57 -1.24 19.17 22.86
N CYS A 58 -1.24 18.67 21.63
CA CYS A 58 -0.03 18.47 20.86
C CYS A 58 0.32 19.73 20.05
N SER A 59 1.58 20.11 19.97
CA SER A 59 2.08 21.21 19.13
C SER A 59 2.03 20.91 17.62
N ALA A 60 1.55 19.72 17.25
CA ALA A 60 1.41 19.24 15.86
C ALA A 60 2.73 19.20 15.05
N PRO A 61 3.83 18.63 15.57
CA PRO A 61 5.09 18.55 14.82
C PRO A 61 4.96 17.72 13.53
N CYS A 62 3.98 16.85 13.45
CA CYS A 62 3.62 16.15 12.23
C CYS A 62 3.24 17.08 11.06
N MET A 63 2.60 18.22 11.35
CA MET A 63 2.27 19.23 10.33
C MET A 63 3.53 19.98 9.89
N THR A 64 4.42 20.33 10.82
CA THR A 64 5.72 20.94 10.49
C THR A 64 6.57 20.02 9.61
N ALA A 65 6.56 18.72 9.88
CA ALA A 65 7.28 17.72 9.10
C ALA A 65 6.60 17.32 7.78
N CYS A 66 5.39 17.79 7.52
CA CYS A 66 4.62 17.40 6.35
C CYS A 66 5.30 17.85 5.04
N THR A 67 5.62 16.91 4.16
CA THR A 67 6.25 17.18 2.85
C THR A 67 5.39 18.09 1.97
N ARG A 68 4.07 18.04 2.12
CA ARG A 68 3.14 18.89 1.38
C ARG A 68 3.38 20.38 1.61
N ALA A 69 3.88 20.76 2.79
CA ALA A 69 4.23 22.15 3.13
C ALA A 69 5.25 22.78 2.17
N LYS A 70 6.03 21.96 1.45
CA LYS A 70 6.98 22.45 0.43
C LYS A 70 6.31 22.87 -0.89
N ILE A 71 5.04 22.52 -1.08
CA ILE A 71 4.29 22.80 -2.31
C ILE A 71 3.32 23.96 -2.09
N ASP A 72 2.51 23.88 -1.03
CA ASP A 72 1.51 24.90 -0.69
C ASP A 72 1.44 25.08 0.84
N ARG A 73 0.65 24.30 1.54
CA ARG A 73 0.54 24.26 3.00
C ARG A 73 0.51 22.80 3.49
N PRO A 74 0.92 22.53 4.74
CA PRO A 74 0.82 21.19 5.27
C PRO A 74 -0.62 20.67 5.22
N VAL A 75 -0.81 19.36 5.22
CA VAL A 75 -2.10 18.74 5.47
C VAL A 75 -2.51 19.05 6.91
N GLU A 76 -3.77 19.41 7.13
CA GLU A 76 -4.34 19.69 8.44
C GLU A 76 -4.54 18.39 9.26
N ILE A 77 -3.40 17.78 9.60
CA ILE A 77 -3.32 16.45 10.21
C ILE A 77 -4.05 16.41 11.55
N ARG A 78 -3.90 17.48 12.37
CA ARG A 78 -4.58 17.58 13.67
C ARG A 78 -6.10 17.58 13.49
N GLN A 79 -6.63 18.47 12.67
CA GLN A 79 -8.08 18.59 12.47
C GLN A 79 -8.67 17.33 11.84
N THR A 80 -7.90 16.67 10.96
CA THR A 80 -8.27 15.36 10.41
C THR A 80 -8.35 14.31 11.50
N ALA A 81 -7.38 14.25 12.42
CA ALA A 81 -7.40 13.31 13.54
C ALA A 81 -8.55 13.60 14.52
N GLU A 82 -8.83 14.86 14.83
CA GLU A 82 -9.95 15.29 15.66
C GLU A 82 -11.30 14.90 15.04
N TYR A 83 -11.46 15.09 13.74
CA TYR A 83 -12.64 14.64 13.02
C TYR A 83 -12.81 13.12 13.13
N ILE A 84 -11.77 12.33 12.86
CA ILE A 84 -11.82 10.87 12.95
C ILE A 84 -12.19 10.44 14.38
N ALA A 85 -11.55 11.04 15.40
CA ALA A 85 -11.79 10.71 16.80
C ALA A 85 -13.26 10.96 17.19
N SER A 86 -13.88 12.03 16.68
CA SER A 86 -15.25 12.40 17.01
C SER A 86 -16.32 11.67 16.21
N ALA A 87 -16.02 11.35 14.95
CA ALA A 87 -17.02 10.84 13.99
C ALA A 87 -16.95 9.31 13.80
N ALA A 88 -15.79 8.68 14.08
CA ALA A 88 -15.65 7.24 13.93
C ALA A 88 -16.31 6.49 15.09
N LYS A 89 -17.03 5.44 14.76
CA LYS A 89 -17.57 4.50 15.74
C LYS A 89 -16.44 3.66 16.35
N ASP A 90 -16.71 3.00 17.46
CA ASP A 90 -15.79 2.00 17.99
C ASP A 90 -15.59 0.89 16.97
N ALA A 91 -14.38 0.30 16.95
CA ALA A 91 -14.05 -0.72 15.99
C ALA A 91 -15.06 -1.87 16.10
N GLU A 92 -15.67 -2.21 14.98
CA GLU A 92 -16.44 -3.44 14.89
C GLU A 92 -15.54 -4.65 15.19
N PRO A 93 -16.09 -5.75 15.74
CA PRO A 93 -15.31 -6.94 15.99
C PRO A 93 -14.57 -7.36 14.72
N LYS A 94 -13.30 -7.76 14.86
CA LYS A 94 -12.52 -8.27 13.74
C LYS A 94 -13.28 -9.40 13.06
N VAL A 95 -13.58 -9.24 11.79
CA VAL A 95 -14.14 -10.31 10.96
C VAL A 95 -13.07 -11.38 10.81
N ASP A 96 -13.40 -12.63 11.08
CA ASP A 96 -12.53 -13.75 10.78
C ASP A 96 -12.49 -13.93 9.23
N LEU A 97 -11.33 -13.71 8.66
CA LEU A 97 -11.08 -13.88 7.23
C LEU A 97 -10.36 -15.19 6.92
N SER A 98 -10.16 -16.05 7.94
CA SER A 98 -9.47 -17.32 7.75
C SER A 98 -10.20 -18.23 6.77
N MET A 99 -9.44 -18.95 5.96
CA MET A 99 -9.95 -19.86 4.95
C MET A 99 -9.01 -21.04 4.72
N THR A 100 -9.49 -22.04 4.01
CA THR A 100 -8.64 -23.12 3.49
C THR A 100 -8.49 -22.97 1.99
N PHE A 101 -7.27 -22.91 1.49
CA PHE A 101 -6.95 -22.85 0.08
C PHE A 101 -5.99 -23.97 -0.30
N CYS A 102 -6.36 -24.83 -1.25
CA CYS A 102 -5.57 -26.01 -1.66
C CYS A 102 -5.12 -26.90 -0.49
N GLY A 103 -5.97 -27.05 0.54
CA GLY A 103 -5.67 -27.84 1.73
C GLY A 103 -4.81 -27.13 2.79
N LEU A 104 -4.36 -25.92 2.52
CA LEU A 104 -3.58 -25.08 3.46
C LEU A 104 -4.50 -24.12 4.21
N LYS A 105 -4.31 -24.01 5.51
CA LYS A 105 -4.99 -22.99 6.31
C LYS A 105 -4.33 -21.64 6.09
N CYS A 106 -5.14 -20.64 5.73
CA CYS A 106 -4.72 -19.29 5.45
C CYS A 106 -5.44 -18.32 6.41
N GLU A 107 -4.74 -17.30 6.89
CA GLU A 107 -5.28 -16.29 7.79
C GLU A 107 -6.30 -15.36 7.12
N ASN A 108 -6.22 -15.24 5.80
CA ASN A 108 -7.12 -14.42 5.00
C ASN A 108 -7.07 -14.84 3.50
N PRO A 109 -7.97 -14.34 2.63
CA PRO A 109 -8.02 -14.73 1.20
C PRO A 109 -7.05 -13.93 0.30
N PHE A 110 -6.16 -13.11 0.86
CA PHE A 110 -5.32 -12.22 0.05
C PHE A 110 -3.96 -12.85 -0.24
N PHE A 111 -3.71 -13.10 -1.51
CA PHE A 111 -2.47 -13.65 -2.02
C PHE A 111 -1.78 -12.64 -2.93
N LEU A 112 -0.47 -12.47 -2.76
CA LEU A 112 0.34 -11.71 -3.72
C LEU A 112 0.45 -12.53 -5.01
N SER A 113 -0.05 -11.96 -6.11
CA SER A 113 -0.06 -12.66 -7.39
C SER A 113 1.32 -12.74 -8.03
N SER A 114 1.50 -13.73 -8.91
CA SER A 114 2.72 -13.90 -9.71
C SER A 114 3.02 -12.62 -10.51
N SER A 115 4.14 -11.99 -10.21
CA SER A 115 4.55 -10.72 -10.79
C SER A 115 6.01 -10.42 -10.45
N VAL A 116 6.52 -9.28 -10.89
CA VAL A 116 7.88 -8.83 -10.56
C VAL A 116 8.10 -8.63 -9.06
N VAL A 117 7.06 -8.31 -8.30
CA VAL A 117 7.13 -8.15 -6.83
C VAL A 117 7.00 -9.48 -6.07
N ALA A 118 6.81 -10.59 -6.77
CA ALA A 118 6.77 -11.94 -6.21
C ALA A 118 7.93 -12.80 -6.77
N SER A 119 9.10 -12.20 -7.02
CA SER A 119 10.23 -12.85 -7.69
C SER A 119 11.51 -12.93 -6.85
N GLY A 120 11.49 -12.46 -5.60
CA GLY A 120 12.65 -12.49 -4.71
C GLY A 120 12.25 -12.63 -3.25
N TYR A 121 13.17 -13.13 -2.44
CA TYR A 121 12.95 -13.37 -1.01
C TYR A 121 12.49 -12.11 -0.27
N ASP A 122 13.22 -11.02 -0.39
CA ASP A 122 12.94 -9.79 0.37
C ASP A 122 11.55 -9.23 0.11
N MET A 123 11.10 -9.27 -1.15
CA MET A 123 9.77 -8.80 -1.53
C MET A 123 8.68 -9.73 -0.99
N CYS A 124 8.91 -11.04 -1.09
CA CYS A 124 7.99 -12.06 -0.59
C CYS A 124 7.87 -11.99 0.93
N ALA A 125 9.00 -11.94 1.66
CA ALA A 125 9.03 -11.82 3.11
C ALA A 125 8.30 -10.55 3.57
N LYS A 126 8.58 -9.41 2.94
CA LYS A 126 7.89 -8.15 3.25
C LYS A 126 6.38 -8.23 3.03
N ALA A 127 5.92 -8.92 1.99
CA ALA A 127 4.49 -9.11 1.76
C ALA A 127 3.85 -9.94 2.89
N LEU A 128 4.48 -11.03 3.30
CA LEU A 128 4.01 -11.84 4.42
C LEU A 128 3.99 -11.05 5.74
N ASP A 129 5.05 -10.29 6.03
CA ASP A 129 5.13 -9.39 7.20
C ASP A 129 4.02 -8.32 7.20
N MET A 130 3.55 -7.93 6.04
CA MET A 130 2.43 -6.99 5.87
C MET A 130 1.06 -7.65 5.98
N GLY A 131 0.99 -8.96 6.20
CA GLY A 131 -0.23 -9.71 6.44
C GLY A 131 -0.87 -10.36 5.19
N TRP A 132 -0.14 -10.48 4.08
CA TRP A 132 -0.57 -11.34 2.97
C TRP A 132 -0.56 -12.80 3.40
N ALA A 133 -1.63 -13.53 3.11
CA ALA A 133 -1.77 -14.94 3.54
C ALA A 133 -0.90 -15.91 2.74
N GLY A 134 -0.45 -15.49 1.58
CA GLY A 134 0.40 -16.32 0.74
C GLY A 134 0.90 -15.60 -0.49
N ILE A 135 1.74 -16.29 -1.25
CA ILE A 135 2.40 -15.76 -2.42
C ILE A 135 2.30 -16.77 -3.55
N VAL A 136 1.87 -16.30 -4.71
CA VAL A 136 2.04 -17.01 -5.96
C VAL A 136 3.34 -16.50 -6.59
N TYR A 137 4.41 -17.27 -6.41
CA TYR A 137 5.74 -16.87 -6.85
C TYR A 137 5.80 -16.71 -8.38
N LYS A 138 6.72 -15.88 -8.85
CA LYS A 138 6.94 -15.67 -10.29
C LYS A 138 7.22 -17.01 -10.97
N THR A 139 6.67 -17.21 -12.16
CA THR A 139 6.82 -18.44 -12.93
C THR A 139 8.29 -18.85 -13.04
N ILE A 140 8.60 -20.08 -12.64
CA ILE A 140 9.94 -20.66 -12.66
C ILE A 140 10.08 -21.54 -13.90
N GLY A 141 11.16 -21.37 -14.63
CA GLY A 141 11.56 -22.28 -15.71
C GLY A 141 12.65 -23.26 -15.27
N PHE A 142 12.81 -24.34 -16.02
CA PHE A 142 13.91 -25.31 -15.78
C PHE A 142 15.27 -24.79 -16.21
N ALA A 143 15.29 -23.80 -17.10
CA ALA A 143 16.50 -23.16 -17.59
C ALA A 143 16.35 -21.64 -17.57
N LYS A 144 17.49 -20.93 -17.52
CA LYS A 144 17.49 -19.47 -17.66
C LYS A 144 17.07 -19.10 -19.08
N MET A 145 16.09 -18.21 -19.16
CA MET A 145 15.59 -17.72 -20.44
C MET A 145 16.49 -16.60 -20.96
N ASN A 146 16.69 -16.57 -22.28
CA ASN A 146 17.35 -15.44 -22.92
C ASN A 146 16.45 -14.20 -22.87
N GLU A 147 17.07 -13.06 -22.61
CA GLU A 147 16.36 -11.80 -22.63
C GLU A 147 15.91 -11.45 -24.05
N VAL A 148 14.64 -11.07 -24.16
CA VAL A 148 14.05 -10.64 -25.44
C VAL A 148 13.98 -9.12 -25.47
N SER A 149 14.49 -8.52 -26.54
CA SER A 149 14.46 -7.08 -26.75
C SER A 149 14.00 -6.76 -28.19
N PRO A 150 13.09 -5.78 -28.37
CA PRO A 150 12.40 -4.99 -27.34
C PRO A 150 11.29 -5.78 -26.63
N ARG A 151 11.09 -5.52 -25.34
CA ARG A 151 10.03 -6.15 -24.55
C ARG A 151 8.64 -5.55 -24.79
N PHE A 152 8.58 -4.40 -25.43
CA PHE A 152 7.34 -3.66 -25.69
C PHE A 152 7.13 -3.51 -27.18
N ASP A 153 5.89 -3.62 -27.60
CA ASP A 153 5.48 -3.40 -28.97
C ASP A 153 4.11 -2.71 -29.04
N ILE A 154 3.93 -1.87 -30.05
CA ILE A 154 2.69 -1.13 -30.26
C ILE A 154 1.79 -1.97 -31.15
N LEU A 155 0.54 -2.16 -30.73
CA LEU A 155 -0.49 -2.73 -31.56
C LEU A 155 -0.90 -1.71 -32.62
N ASN A 156 -0.98 -2.16 -33.88
CA ASN A 156 -1.40 -1.33 -35.00
C ASN A 156 -0.45 -0.18 -35.31
N LYS A 157 0.85 -0.48 -35.46
CA LYS A 157 1.92 0.51 -35.71
C LYS A 157 1.70 1.39 -36.93
N GLU A 158 1.05 0.85 -37.96
CA GLU A 158 0.91 1.49 -39.27
C GLU A 158 -0.36 2.32 -39.40
N THR A 159 -1.19 2.33 -38.41
CA THR A 159 -2.48 3.01 -38.42
C THR A 159 -2.66 3.90 -37.20
N THR A 160 -3.34 4.99 -37.41
CA THR A 160 -3.88 5.86 -36.35
C THR A 160 -5.39 5.68 -36.28
N PRO A 161 -6.00 5.71 -35.11
CA PRO A 161 -5.37 5.94 -33.78
C PRO A 161 -4.63 4.72 -33.21
N TYR A 162 -3.74 4.98 -32.27
CA TYR A 162 -3.13 3.97 -31.43
C TYR A 162 -4.19 3.20 -30.64
N ILE A 163 -4.19 1.87 -30.71
CA ILE A 163 -5.20 1.03 -30.05
C ILE A 163 -4.66 0.24 -28.86
N GLY A 164 -3.38 0.18 -28.66
CA GLY A 164 -2.81 -0.49 -27.51
C GLY A 164 -1.32 -0.84 -27.69
N PHE A 165 -0.78 -1.45 -26.66
CA PHE A 165 0.55 -2.03 -26.69
C PHE A 165 0.55 -3.40 -26.01
N LYS A 166 1.55 -4.20 -26.31
CA LYS A 166 1.87 -5.45 -25.62
C LYS A 166 3.26 -5.38 -25.02
N ASN A 167 3.46 -6.09 -23.94
CA ASN A 167 4.79 -6.37 -23.42
C ASN A 167 5.03 -7.88 -23.39
N LEU A 168 6.30 -8.27 -23.40
CA LEU A 168 6.73 -9.63 -23.13
C LEU A 168 7.25 -9.66 -21.70
N GLU A 169 6.45 -10.23 -20.80
CA GLU A 169 6.91 -10.49 -19.45
C GLU A 169 7.63 -11.83 -19.43
N GLN A 170 8.88 -11.79 -18.98
CA GLN A 170 9.65 -13.02 -18.84
C GLN A 170 9.30 -13.72 -17.53
N ILE A 171 9.48 -15.03 -17.50
CA ILE A 171 9.49 -15.84 -16.30
C ILE A 171 10.71 -15.46 -15.43
N SER A 172 10.91 -16.11 -14.29
CA SER A 172 12.06 -15.83 -13.42
C SER A 172 13.39 -15.87 -14.18
N ASP A 173 14.28 -14.93 -13.87
CA ASP A 173 15.63 -14.86 -14.45
C ASP A 173 16.56 -15.93 -13.87
N HIS A 174 16.11 -16.66 -12.86
CA HIS A 174 16.83 -17.73 -12.20
C HIS A 174 16.27 -19.10 -12.60
N PRO A 175 17.10 -20.12 -12.82
CA PRO A 175 16.66 -21.49 -13.04
C PRO A 175 16.04 -22.07 -11.75
N LEU A 176 15.48 -23.28 -11.87
CA LEU A 176 14.76 -23.93 -10.77
C LEU A 176 15.57 -24.02 -9.48
N GLU A 177 16.82 -24.48 -9.57
CA GLU A 177 17.68 -24.72 -8.41
C GLU A 177 17.98 -23.44 -7.64
N GLU A 178 18.25 -22.35 -8.35
CA GLU A 178 18.50 -21.04 -7.75
C GLU A 178 17.23 -20.48 -7.08
N ASN A 179 16.07 -20.59 -7.74
CA ASN A 179 14.80 -20.17 -7.17
C ASN A 179 14.47 -20.97 -5.88
N LEU A 180 14.71 -22.28 -5.87
CA LEU A 180 14.52 -23.11 -4.68
C LEU A 180 15.49 -22.72 -3.53
N ALA A 181 16.70 -22.28 -3.85
CA ALA A 181 17.63 -21.78 -2.86
C ALA A 181 17.19 -20.41 -2.29
N ILE A 182 16.64 -19.55 -3.12
CA ILE A 182 16.09 -18.23 -2.71
C ILE A 182 14.89 -18.39 -1.76
N LEU A 183 14.06 -19.42 -1.98
CA LEU A 183 12.83 -19.64 -1.22
C LEU A 183 13.03 -20.42 0.10
N LYS A 184 14.22 -20.95 0.38
CA LYS A 184 14.57 -21.63 1.63
C LYS A 184 14.99 -20.65 2.72
#